data_12ad44c3acb7017ce2c30017d3a1491a
#
_entry.id   12ad44c3acb7017ce2c30017d3a1491a
#
_cell.length_a   1.000
_cell.length_b   1.000
_cell.length_c   1.000
_cell.angle_alpha   90.00
_cell.angle_beta   90.00
_cell.angle_gamma   90.00
#
_symmetry.space_group_name_H-M   'P 1'
#
loop_
_entity.id
_entity.type
_entity.pdbx_description
1 polymer ?
#
loop_
_entity_poly.entity_id
_entity_poly.type
_entity_poly.pdbx_seq_one_letter_code
_entity_poly.pdbx_strand_id
1 'polypeptide(L)'
;NSSSRDLDLAINGDGFFYVSPTLNVSTDIFYTRDGSFQMGIADGQTSSVTADDSSTITVSNGYLVDKNGYYVLGTAADPTTGLFSASGSLEPMRIDEWAFIDQSTSTTTAELALNLPSTNGIVTSHEATVLAANSGTNNDDLETYAIEVVDSNGVRQSARMNFTKSA
;
A
#
# COMPACT_ATOMS: atom_id res chain seq x y z
N ASN A 1 -25.01 -20.26 -8.37
CA ASN A 1 -24.79 -20.59 -6.97
C ASN A 1 -23.96 -19.45 -6.36
N SER A 2 -24.47 -18.83 -5.31
CA SER A 2 -23.69 -17.89 -4.51
C SER A 2 -23.06 -18.64 -3.34
N SER A 3 -21.80 -18.37 -3.07
CA SER A 3 -21.14 -18.84 -1.85
C SER A 3 -21.18 -17.77 -0.76
N SER A 4 -21.15 -18.18 0.50
CA SER A 4 -21.03 -17.27 1.66
C SER A 4 -19.59 -17.12 2.15
N ARG A 5 -18.61 -17.69 1.44
CA ARG A 5 -17.20 -17.63 1.80
C ARG A 5 -16.50 -16.58 0.95
N ASP A 6 -15.77 -15.68 1.57
CA ASP A 6 -15.17 -14.49 0.95
C ASP A 6 -14.09 -14.81 -0.10
N LEU A 7 -13.43 -15.99 0.03
CA LEU A 7 -12.35 -16.42 -0.85
C LEU A 7 -12.79 -17.44 -1.92
N ASP A 8 -14.10 -17.73 -2.02
CA ASP A 8 -14.58 -18.60 -3.08
C ASP A 8 -14.63 -17.87 -4.41
N LEU A 9 -13.99 -18.44 -5.42
CA LEU A 9 -13.90 -17.90 -6.77
C LEU A 9 -14.53 -18.86 -7.78
N ALA A 10 -15.12 -18.32 -8.83
CA ALA A 10 -15.66 -19.12 -9.92
C ALA A 10 -15.19 -18.60 -11.29
N ILE A 11 -14.80 -19.52 -12.17
CA ILE A 11 -14.49 -19.19 -13.57
C ILE A 11 -15.77 -19.25 -14.39
N ASN A 12 -16.09 -18.14 -15.06
CA ASN A 12 -17.14 -18.09 -16.06
C ASN A 12 -16.51 -18.27 -17.44
N GLY A 13 -16.73 -19.43 -18.05
CA GLY A 13 -16.14 -19.83 -19.34
C GLY A 13 -15.23 -21.05 -19.24
N ASP A 14 -14.43 -21.27 -20.29
CA ASP A 14 -13.51 -22.40 -20.43
C ASP A 14 -12.12 -22.03 -19.87
N GLY A 15 -11.84 -22.43 -18.64
CA GLY A 15 -10.55 -22.12 -18.02
C GLY A 15 -10.34 -22.96 -16.77
N PHE A 16 -9.16 -22.82 -16.20
CA PHE A 16 -8.74 -23.48 -14.97
C PHE A 16 -7.94 -22.50 -14.11
N PHE A 17 -8.00 -22.69 -12.80
CA PHE A 17 -7.03 -22.11 -11.90
C PHE A 17 -5.74 -22.91 -11.97
N TYR A 18 -4.62 -22.21 -11.92
CA TYR A 18 -3.30 -22.80 -11.78
C TYR A 18 -2.99 -22.96 -10.31
N VAL A 19 -2.50 -24.12 -9.91
CA VAL A 19 -2.08 -24.39 -8.54
C VAL A 19 -0.75 -25.13 -8.49
N SER A 20 0.02 -24.89 -7.43
CA SER A 20 1.31 -25.54 -7.19
C SER A 20 1.41 -26.08 -5.79
N PRO A 21 1.98 -27.27 -5.55
CA PRO A 21 2.19 -27.82 -4.21
C PRO A 21 3.25 -27.05 -3.42
N THR A 22 4.06 -26.25 -4.11
CA THR A 22 5.16 -25.48 -3.50
C THR A 22 5.15 -24.03 -3.94
N LEU A 23 5.79 -23.17 -3.17
CA LEU A 23 5.98 -21.75 -3.53
C LEU A 23 6.93 -21.56 -4.72
N ASN A 24 7.78 -22.54 -5.00
CA ASN A 24 8.65 -22.51 -6.18
C ASN A 24 7.88 -23.05 -7.40
N VAL A 25 7.44 -22.16 -8.25
CA VAL A 25 6.59 -22.44 -9.43
C VAL A 25 7.33 -23.19 -10.55
N SER A 26 8.63 -23.47 -10.41
CA SER A 26 9.45 -24.02 -11.50
C SER A 26 9.24 -25.50 -11.78
N THR A 27 8.54 -26.27 -10.95
CA THR A 27 8.51 -27.73 -11.04
C THR A 27 7.15 -28.34 -11.37
N ASP A 28 6.10 -28.01 -10.61
CA ASP A 28 4.83 -28.73 -10.76
C ASP A 28 3.65 -27.77 -10.74
N ILE A 29 3.02 -27.58 -11.89
CA ILE A 29 1.79 -26.80 -12.03
C ILE A 29 0.64 -27.75 -12.32
N PHE A 30 -0.41 -27.66 -11.51
CA PHE A 30 -1.65 -28.40 -11.69
C PHE A 30 -2.79 -27.45 -12.05
N TYR A 31 -3.88 -28.03 -12.50
CA TYR A 31 -5.06 -27.28 -12.94
C TYR A 31 -6.28 -27.73 -12.12
N THR A 32 -7.08 -26.79 -11.67
CA THR A 32 -8.34 -27.07 -10.96
C THR A 32 -9.46 -26.15 -11.42
N ARG A 33 -10.68 -26.62 -11.34
CA ARG A 33 -11.89 -25.77 -11.44
C ARG A 33 -12.57 -25.56 -10.09
N ASP A 34 -12.10 -26.26 -9.06
CA ASP A 34 -12.57 -26.03 -7.69
C ASP A 34 -12.04 -24.69 -7.20
N GLY A 35 -12.94 -23.76 -6.97
CA GLY A 35 -12.61 -22.42 -6.51
C GLY A 35 -12.86 -22.22 -5.02
N SER A 36 -12.96 -23.30 -4.26
CA SER A 36 -13.13 -23.26 -2.80
C SER A 36 -11.77 -23.01 -2.14
N PHE A 37 -11.36 -21.74 -2.11
CA PHE A 37 -10.06 -21.36 -1.59
C PHE A 37 -10.12 -20.90 -0.13
N GLN A 38 -8.97 -20.86 0.49
CA GLN A 38 -8.75 -20.37 1.85
C GLN A 38 -7.37 -19.73 1.97
N MET A 39 -7.15 -18.96 3.04
CA MET A 39 -5.82 -18.46 3.36
C MET A 39 -5.01 -19.56 4.05
N GLY A 40 -3.83 -19.83 3.52
CA GLY A 40 -2.83 -20.71 4.12
C GLY A 40 -1.56 -19.92 4.45
N ILE A 41 -0.98 -20.21 5.62
CA ILE A 41 0.30 -19.64 6.03
C ILE A 41 1.41 -20.63 5.63
N ALA A 42 2.41 -20.15 4.91
CA ALA A 42 3.54 -20.97 4.55
C ALA A 42 4.63 -20.89 5.63
N ASP A 43 5.05 -22.03 6.16
CA ASP A 43 6.06 -22.10 7.20
C ASP A 43 7.39 -21.47 6.73
N GLY A 44 7.96 -20.62 7.57
CA GLY A 44 9.23 -19.94 7.30
C GLY A 44 9.15 -18.81 6.26
N GLN A 45 7.99 -18.56 5.68
CA GLN A 45 7.78 -17.42 4.79
C GLN A 45 7.31 -16.21 5.59
N THR A 46 8.18 -15.25 5.75
CA THR A 46 7.91 -14.03 6.52
C THR A 46 8.33 -12.79 5.74
N SER A 47 7.69 -11.69 6.05
CA SER A 47 8.08 -10.35 5.58
C SER A 47 8.38 -9.45 6.77
N SER A 48 9.31 -8.52 6.58
CA SER A 48 9.59 -7.47 7.57
C SER A 48 8.78 -6.23 7.19
N VAL A 49 8.00 -5.73 8.12
CA VAL A 49 7.16 -4.55 7.93
C VAL A 49 7.58 -3.49 8.94
N THR A 50 7.70 -2.26 8.47
CA THR A 50 7.98 -1.11 9.35
C THR A 50 6.67 -0.54 9.86
N ALA A 51 6.48 -0.56 11.17
CA ALA A 51 5.31 0.03 11.82
C ALA A 51 5.42 1.57 11.89
N ASP A 52 4.32 2.24 12.22
CA ASP A 52 4.24 3.71 12.30
C ASP A 52 5.21 4.33 13.31
N ASP A 53 5.63 3.58 14.33
CA ASP A 53 6.62 3.97 15.33
C ASP A 53 8.08 3.73 14.89
N SER A 54 8.28 3.38 13.61
CA SER A 54 9.57 2.99 13.00
C SER A 54 10.15 1.68 13.54
N SER A 55 9.40 0.90 14.31
CA SER A 55 9.80 -0.46 14.67
C SER A 55 9.63 -1.42 13.49
N THR A 56 10.47 -2.45 13.43
CA THR A 56 10.33 -3.51 12.42
C THR A 56 9.67 -4.73 13.05
N ILE A 57 8.56 -5.14 12.49
CA ILE A 57 7.85 -6.37 12.87
C ILE A 57 8.02 -7.44 11.79
N THR A 58 8.07 -8.69 12.19
CA THR A 58 8.09 -9.82 11.27
C THR A 58 6.71 -10.46 11.23
N VAL A 59 6.13 -10.56 10.04
CA VAL A 59 4.80 -11.10 9.80
C VAL A 59 4.88 -12.34 8.92
N SER A 60 4.02 -13.32 9.17
CA SER A 60 3.94 -14.51 8.34
C SER A 60 3.15 -14.22 7.06
N ASN A 61 3.66 -14.69 5.92
CA ASN A 61 3.01 -14.50 4.64
C ASN A 61 1.82 -15.45 4.48
N GLY A 62 0.68 -14.91 4.13
CA GLY A 62 -0.55 -15.64 3.83
C GLY A 62 -0.79 -15.74 2.33
N TYR A 63 -1.08 -16.96 1.87
CA TYR A 63 -1.30 -17.26 0.45
C TYR A 63 -2.68 -17.84 0.23
N LEU A 64 -3.21 -17.65 -0.97
CA LEU A 64 -4.43 -18.31 -1.40
C LEU A 64 -4.12 -19.78 -1.71
N VAL A 65 -4.79 -20.70 -1.02
CA VAL A 65 -4.58 -22.14 -1.19
C VAL A 65 -5.91 -22.86 -1.42
N ASP A 66 -5.86 -23.99 -2.12
CA ASP A 66 -6.98 -24.90 -2.28
C ASP A 66 -7.15 -25.80 -1.04
N LYS A 67 -8.18 -26.65 -1.03
CA LYS A 67 -8.45 -27.60 0.06
C LYS A 67 -7.34 -28.64 0.30
N ASN A 68 -6.44 -28.84 -0.66
CA ASN A 68 -5.29 -29.74 -0.54
C ASN A 68 -4.04 -29.01 -0.04
N GLY A 69 -4.13 -27.68 0.17
CA GLY A 69 -3.00 -26.84 0.55
C GLY A 69 -2.12 -26.43 -0.61
N TYR A 70 -2.57 -26.58 -1.86
CA TYR A 70 -1.84 -26.13 -3.04
C TYR A 70 -2.04 -24.64 -3.25
N TYR A 71 -0.96 -23.93 -3.51
CA TYR A 71 -0.94 -22.47 -3.71
C TYR A 71 -1.57 -22.11 -5.07
N VAL A 72 -2.53 -21.23 -5.06
CA VAL A 72 -3.11 -20.66 -6.26
C VAL A 72 -2.09 -19.73 -6.90
N LEU A 73 -1.88 -19.91 -8.21
CA LEU A 73 -0.94 -19.11 -8.97
C LEU A 73 -1.66 -18.04 -9.79
N GLY A 74 -1.04 -16.89 -9.88
CA GLY A 74 -1.51 -15.77 -10.67
C GLY A 74 -0.37 -14.88 -11.12
N THR A 75 -0.70 -13.84 -11.86
CA THR A 75 0.23 -12.79 -12.26
C THR A 75 -0.13 -11.52 -11.50
N ALA A 76 0.84 -10.92 -10.84
CA ALA A 76 0.64 -9.63 -10.19
C ALA A 76 0.38 -8.53 -11.22
N ALA A 77 -0.51 -7.61 -10.91
CA ALA A 77 -0.65 -6.38 -11.67
C ALA A 77 0.55 -5.47 -11.42
N ASP A 78 0.95 -4.73 -12.43
CA ASP A 78 1.93 -3.66 -12.25
C ASP A 78 1.41 -2.63 -11.24
N PRO A 79 2.13 -2.35 -10.14
CA PRO A 79 1.63 -1.52 -9.05
C PRO A 79 1.42 -0.05 -9.45
N THR A 80 2.08 0.41 -10.53
CA THR A 80 1.97 1.78 -11.01
C THR A 80 0.81 1.96 -11.97
N THR A 81 0.62 0.99 -12.88
CA THR A 81 -0.38 1.09 -13.95
C THR A 81 -1.66 0.30 -13.66
N GLY A 82 -1.62 -0.64 -12.71
CA GLY A 82 -2.72 -1.57 -12.42
C GLY A 82 -2.98 -2.59 -13.54
N LEU A 83 -2.12 -2.65 -14.55
CA LEU A 83 -2.30 -3.53 -15.70
C LEU A 83 -1.55 -4.85 -15.51
N PHE A 84 -2.14 -5.92 -16.04
CA PHE A 84 -1.49 -7.23 -16.08
C PHE A 84 -0.59 -7.34 -17.32
N SER A 85 0.63 -7.83 -17.12
CA SER A 85 1.52 -8.14 -18.23
C SER A 85 1.09 -9.45 -18.89
N ALA A 86 0.95 -9.45 -20.22
CA ALA A 86 0.67 -10.67 -20.99
C ALA A 86 1.79 -11.72 -20.90
N SER A 87 2.99 -11.31 -20.54
CA SER A 87 4.18 -12.16 -20.33
C SER A 87 4.58 -12.28 -18.87
N GLY A 88 3.68 -11.93 -17.93
CA GLY A 88 3.93 -12.01 -16.51
C GLY A 88 4.18 -13.44 -16.05
N SER A 89 5.15 -13.61 -15.15
CA SER A 89 5.42 -14.90 -14.52
C SER A 89 4.26 -15.29 -13.61
N LEU A 90 3.94 -16.58 -13.58
CA LEU A 90 3.03 -17.11 -12.56
C LEU A 90 3.77 -17.16 -11.22
N GLU A 91 3.11 -16.67 -10.20
CA GLU A 91 3.61 -16.67 -8.82
C GLU A 91 2.48 -17.00 -7.83
N PRO A 92 2.80 -17.55 -6.64
CA PRO A 92 1.80 -17.80 -5.62
C PRO A 92 1.10 -16.52 -5.18
N MET A 93 -0.23 -16.53 -5.19
CA MET A 93 -1.03 -15.36 -4.84
C MET A 93 -1.00 -15.12 -3.33
N ARG A 94 -0.27 -14.10 -2.93
CA ARG A 94 -0.22 -13.62 -1.56
C ARG A 94 -1.44 -12.73 -1.27
N ILE A 95 -2.14 -12.97 -0.15
CA ILE A 95 -3.42 -12.29 0.19
C ILE A 95 -3.49 -11.79 1.63
N ASP A 96 -2.40 -11.89 2.40
CA ASP A 96 -2.40 -11.31 3.75
C ASP A 96 -2.47 -9.77 3.69
N GLU A 97 -2.80 -9.15 4.81
CA GLU A 97 -2.96 -7.69 4.89
C GLU A 97 -1.68 -6.91 4.53
N TRP A 98 -0.52 -7.57 4.64
CA TRP A 98 0.79 -6.98 4.35
C TRP A 98 1.26 -7.23 2.91
N ALA A 99 0.51 -7.98 2.12
CA ALA A 99 0.88 -8.38 0.76
C ALA A 99 1.12 -7.19 -0.19
N PHE A 100 0.51 -6.05 0.10
CA PHE A 100 0.50 -4.87 -0.77
C PHE A 100 1.27 -3.68 -0.19
N ILE A 101 1.83 -3.79 1.00
CA ILE A 101 2.57 -2.69 1.65
C ILE A 101 3.84 -2.34 0.86
N ASP A 102 4.57 -3.35 0.39
CA ASP A 102 5.78 -3.14 -0.41
C ASP A 102 5.49 -2.56 -1.81
N GLN A 103 4.22 -2.47 -2.20
CA GLN A 103 3.79 -1.89 -3.48
C GLN A 103 3.32 -0.43 -3.35
N SER A 104 3.46 0.15 -2.18
CA SER A 104 3.13 1.55 -1.98
C SER A 104 4.07 2.44 -2.77
N THR A 105 3.52 3.18 -3.70
CA THR A 105 4.29 4.21 -4.42
C THR A 105 4.35 5.45 -3.55
N SER A 106 5.56 5.87 -3.21
CA SER A 106 5.76 7.12 -2.47
C SER A 106 5.23 8.31 -3.27
N THR A 107 4.69 9.29 -2.57
CA THR A 107 4.25 10.53 -3.20
C THR A 107 5.46 11.29 -3.73
N THR A 108 5.57 11.43 -5.04
CA THR A 108 6.67 12.16 -5.70
C THR A 108 6.29 13.59 -6.05
N THR A 109 5.00 13.87 -6.19
CA THR A 109 4.50 15.20 -6.56
C THR A 109 3.23 15.49 -5.79
N ALA A 110 3.14 16.68 -5.25
CA ALA A 110 1.92 17.22 -4.65
C ALA A 110 1.66 18.61 -5.20
N GLU A 111 0.45 18.86 -5.68
CA GLU A 111 0.03 20.16 -6.16
C GLU A 111 -0.92 20.80 -5.15
N LEU A 112 -0.68 22.04 -4.80
CA LEU A 112 -1.47 22.80 -3.85
C LEU A 112 -1.88 24.13 -4.46
N ALA A 113 -3.18 24.34 -4.60
CA ALA A 113 -3.73 25.64 -5.02
C ALA A 113 -4.37 26.30 -3.78
N LEU A 114 -3.87 27.44 -3.38
CA LEU A 114 -4.28 28.17 -2.18
C LEU A 114 -4.63 29.62 -2.50
N ASN A 115 -5.60 30.13 -1.73
CA ASN A 115 -5.80 31.55 -1.58
C ASN A 115 -5.28 31.98 -0.20
N LEU A 116 -4.22 32.77 -0.17
CA LEU A 116 -3.68 33.31 1.07
C LEU A 116 -4.40 34.62 1.43
N PRO A 117 -4.73 34.83 2.71
CA PRO A 117 -5.36 36.08 3.16
C PRO A 117 -4.47 37.29 2.86
N SER A 118 -5.06 38.31 2.24
CA SER A 118 -4.35 39.58 1.99
C SER A 118 -4.21 40.41 3.24
N THR A 119 -4.96 40.09 4.28
CA THR A 119 -5.00 40.82 5.57
C THR A 119 -3.84 40.48 6.49
N ASN A 120 -3.12 39.40 6.25
CA ASN A 120 -1.96 39.04 7.06
C ASN A 120 -0.89 40.12 7.01
N GLY A 121 -0.27 40.39 8.16
CA GLY A 121 0.82 41.32 8.28
C GLY A 121 2.08 40.89 7.56
N ILE A 122 2.95 41.82 7.25
CA ILE A 122 4.26 41.56 6.71
C ILE A 122 5.19 41.14 7.82
N VAL A 123 5.80 39.95 7.70
CA VAL A 123 6.77 39.45 8.68
C VAL A 123 8.20 39.70 8.19
N THR A 124 9.09 40.01 9.13
CA THR A 124 10.50 40.27 8.85
C THR A 124 11.32 38.99 8.74
N SER A 125 10.84 37.89 9.34
CA SER A 125 11.49 36.59 9.29
C SER A 125 10.45 35.49 9.33
N HIS A 126 10.37 34.71 8.27
CA HIS A 126 9.52 33.52 8.18
C HIS A 126 9.89 32.49 9.26
N GLU A 127 11.18 32.17 9.39
CA GLU A 127 11.68 31.16 10.35
C GLU A 127 11.36 31.51 11.78
N ALA A 128 11.53 32.78 12.19
CA ALA A 128 11.19 33.21 13.52
C ALA A 128 9.68 33.12 13.80
N THR A 129 8.86 33.41 12.80
CA THR A 129 7.39 33.32 12.89
C THR A 129 6.92 31.89 13.07
N VAL A 130 7.46 30.95 12.27
CA VAL A 130 7.16 29.52 12.38
C VAL A 130 7.64 28.97 13.72
N LEU A 131 8.82 29.34 14.17
CA LEU A 131 9.36 28.90 15.47
C LEU A 131 8.50 29.38 16.64
N ALA A 132 8.04 30.61 16.61
CA ALA A 132 7.14 31.17 17.62
C ALA A 132 5.80 30.43 17.68
N ALA A 133 5.21 30.13 16.51
CA ALA A 133 3.96 29.37 16.42
C ALA A 133 4.12 27.93 16.93
N ASN A 134 5.22 27.26 16.64
CA ASN A 134 5.52 25.93 17.15
C ASN A 134 5.75 25.90 18.66
N SER A 135 6.09 27.05 19.26
CA SER A 135 6.24 27.22 20.72
C SER A 135 4.92 27.61 21.41
N GLY A 136 3.80 27.54 20.70
CA GLY A 136 2.46 27.85 21.24
C GLY A 136 2.10 29.33 21.24
N THR A 137 2.89 30.20 20.64
CA THR A 137 2.54 31.59 20.40
C THR A 137 1.58 31.69 19.24
N ASN A 138 0.37 32.16 19.45
CA ASN A 138 -0.59 32.41 18.37
C ASN A 138 -0.03 33.49 17.43
N ASN A 139 -0.01 33.19 16.13
CA ASN A 139 0.49 34.13 15.14
C ASN A 139 -0.46 34.20 13.96
N ASP A 140 -1.24 35.28 13.91
CA ASP A 140 -2.27 35.53 12.89
C ASP A 140 -1.65 35.80 11.50
N ASP A 141 -0.33 35.98 11.42
CA ASP A 141 0.41 36.23 10.17
C ASP A 141 0.99 34.94 9.55
N LEU A 142 0.72 33.79 10.16
CA LEU A 142 1.15 32.48 9.68
C LEU A 142 -0.04 31.65 9.22
N GLU A 143 -0.05 31.30 7.94
CA GLU A 143 -0.99 30.33 7.39
C GLU A 143 -0.34 28.95 7.31
N THR A 144 -0.97 27.95 7.90
CA THR A 144 -0.49 26.58 7.93
C THR A 144 -1.47 25.64 7.23
N TYR A 145 -0.99 24.91 6.25
CA TYR A 145 -1.73 23.87 5.55
C TYR A 145 -1.02 22.54 5.69
N ALA A 146 -1.79 21.47 5.84
CA ALA A 146 -1.27 20.12 5.91
C ALA A 146 -1.82 19.29 4.75
N ILE A 147 -0.96 18.52 4.12
CA ILE A 147 -1.33 17.50 3.13
C ILE A 147 -0.85 16.13 3.61
N GLU A 148 -1.59 15.10 3.29
CA GLU A 148 -1.12 13.74 3.49
C GLU A 148 -0.27 13.31 2.29
N VAL A 149 0.89 12.74 2.58
CA VAL A 149 1.80 12.15 1.61
C VAL A 149 2.12 10.72 2.05
N VAL A 150 2.50 9.88 1.11
CA VAL A 150 2.91 8.50 1.40
C VAL A 150 4.43 8.43 1.24
N ASP A 151 5.12 7.91 2.25
CA ASP A 151 6.57 7.73 2.20
C ASP A 151 6.97 6.45 1.41
N SER A 152 8.26 6.18 1.29
CA SER A 152 8.79 5.01 0.57
C SER A 152 8.40 3.67 1.20
N ASN A 153 7.93 3.66 2.44
CA ASN A 153 7.48 2.47 3.14
C ASN A 153 5.95 2.30 3.10
N GLY A 154 5.25 3.18 2.38
CA GLY A 154 3.79 3.15 2.30
C GLY A 154 3.08 3.79 3.48
N VAL A 155 3.82 4.40 4.40
CA VAL A 155 3.26 5.04 5.58
C VAL A 155 2.77 6.45 5.23
N ARG A 156 1.57 6.79 5.71
CA ARG A 156 1.02 8.13 5.55
C ARG A 156 1.71 9.10 6.49
N GLN A 157 2.24 10.17 5.93
CA GLN A 157 2.90 11.25 6.65
C GLN A 157 2.14 12.57 6.41
N SER A 158 2.10 13.42 7.40
CA SER A 158 1.54 14.76 7.25
C SER A 158 2.64 15.78 6.97
N ALA A 159 2.68 16.29 5.74
CA ALA A 159 3.58 17.38 5.38
C ALA A 159 2.90 18.73 5.66
N ARG A 160 3.52 19.55 6.51
CA ARG A 160 3.04 20.91 6.82
C ARG A 160 3.76 21.94 5.97
N MET A 161 2.98 22.83 5.41
CA MET A 161 3.47 23.99 4.69
C MET A 161 3.05 25.26 5.40
N ASN A 162 4.02 26.11 5.69
CA ASN A 162 3.82 27.36 6.40
C ASN A 162 4.08 28.52 5.45
N PHE A 163 3.14 29.46 5.40
CA PHE A 163 3.19 30.63 4.51
C PHE A 163 3.13 31.89 5.35
N THR A 164 4.00 32.85 5.04
CA THR A 164 3.98 34.18 5.60
C THR A 164 4.11 35.18 4.47
N LYS A 165 3.60 36.42 4.69
CA LYS A 165 3.74 37.52 3.74
C LYS A 165 5.05 38.24 3.97
N SER A 166 5.92 38.27 2.97
CA SER A 166 7.16 39.06 2.99
C SER A 166 6.98 40.41 2.33
N ALA A 167 7.88 41.35 2.64
CA ALA A 167 7.93 42.69 2.03
C ALA A 167 8.31 42.61 0.54
#